data_ca288cf06403155322fa6108ad2a9071
#
_entry.id   ca288cf06403155322fa6108ad2a9071
#
_cell.length_a   1.000
_cell.length_b   1.000
_cell.length_c   1.000
_cell.angle_alpha   90.00
_cell.angle_beta   90.00
_cell.angle_gamma   90.00
#
_symmetry.space_group_name_H-M   'P 1'
#
loop_
_entity.id
_entity.type
_entity.pdbx_description
1 polymer ?
#
loop_
_entity_poly.entity_id
_entity_poly.type
_entity_poly.pdbx_seq_one_letter_code
_entity_poly.pdbx_strand_id
1 'polypeptide(L)'
;MLRLSATLLDSYRLFKGGDGGFEIITVEDMIARVRKEPVEETQPMRMGNAFHAVAQEPDQYCEVYNDAPVYVWNEVAFDAEAIDKVVEDINERPGLVEFKTEDLVIDTDYGPVRIVCQADVLSGRDVFEYKTSLKPITPQKLERYMESMQWRAYSLAFNASAVHYRIVELKLLKDVDIWTVDKVHCLPLYPYPSMATDIAQVANELSRWIHHMGLEEYRLEEKRAA
;
A
#
# COMPACT_ATOMS: atom_id res chain seq x y z
N MET A 1 -8.94 -11.42 19.30
CA MET A 1 -8.56 -10.03 18.96
C MET A 1 -8.82 -9.84 17.47
N LEU A 2 -9.43 -8.73 17.07
CA LEU A 2 -9.57 -8.43 15.64
C LEU A 2 -8.19 -8.10 15.03
N ARG A 3 -8.00 -8.50 13.77
CA ARG A 3 -6.77 -8.28 13.01
C ARG A 3 -7.09 -7.50 11.73
N LEU A 4 -6.69 -6.25 11.67
CA LEU A 4 -6.94 -5.32 10.57
C LEU A 4 -5.64 -4.95 9.86
N SER A 5 -5.69 -4.70 8.55
CA SER A 5 -4.53 -4.15 7.85
C SER A 5 -4.58 -2.62 7.83
N ALA A 6 -3.43 -1.97 7.72
CA ALA A 6 -3.34 -0.53 7.51
C ALA A 6 -4.16 -0.07 6.29
N THR A 7 -4.14 -0.86 5.20
CA THR A 7 -4.95 -0.62 3.99
C THR A 7 -6.46 -0.70 4.25
N LEU A 8 -6.91 -1.57 5.17
CA LEU A 8 -8.33 -1.67 5.52
C LEU A 8 -8.81 -0.44 6.30
N LEU A 9 -7.96 0.10 7.19
CA LEU A 9 -8.24 1.38 7.85
C LEU A 9 -8.41 2.50 6.83
N ASP A 10 -7.56 2.54 5.83
CA ASP A 10 -7.63 3.55 4.76
C ASP A 10 -8.91 3.39 3.92
N SER A 11 -9.25 2.15 3.56
CA SER A 11 -10.50 1.84 2.86
C SER A 11 -11.73 2.29 3.65
N TYR A 12 -11.74 2.06 4.97
CA TYR A 12 -12.85 2.48 5.82
C TYR A 12 -12.94 4.00 5.94
N ARG A 13 -11.82 4.71 6.04
CA ARG A 13 -11.80 6.17 6.02
C ARG A 13 -12.42 6.73 4.74
N LEU A 14 -12.06 6.16 3.58
CA LEU A 14 -12.63 6.54 2.28
C LEU A 14 -14.13 6.23 2.20
N PHE A 15 -14.56 5.06 2.69
CA PHE A 15 -15.96 4.67 2.78
C PHE A 15 -16.80 5.67 3.59
N LYS A 16 -16.29 6.13 4.74
CA LYS A 16 -16.97 7.13 5.57
C LYS A 16 -16.96 8.54 5.01
N GLY A 17 -15.87 8.94 4.40
CA GLY A 17 -15.66 10.30 3.95
C GLY A 17 -16.48 10.69 2.72
N GLY A 18 -17.08 9.71 2.00
CA GLY A 18 -17.84 9.95 0.76
C GLY A 18 -17.00 10.81 -0.17
N ASP A 19 -16.07 10.28 -0.75
CA ASP A 19 -15.07 10.80 -1.47
C ASP A 19 -15.14 11.99 -2.34
N GLY A 20 -14.38 12.86 -2.25
CA GLY A 20 -14.07 13.96 -3.19
C GLY A 20 -13.92 13.59 -4.69
N GLY A 21 -14.75 12.68 -5.22
CA GLY A 21 -14.88 12.46 -6.66
C GLY A 21 -13.98 11.40 -7.29
N PHE A 22 -13.42 10.45 -6.54
CA PHE A 22 -12.54 9.45 -7.15
C PHE A 22 -13.11 8.03 -7.15
N GLU A 23 -13.24 7.39 -6.07
CA GLU A 23 -13.72 6.01 -5.95
C GLU A 23 -14.69 5.92 -4.77
N ILE A 24 -15.94 5.69 -5.05
CA ILE A 24 -16.94 5.48 -3.99
C ILE A 24 -16.80 4.02 -3.55
N ILE A 25 -16.39 3.81 -2.30
CA ILE A 25 -16.43 2.48 -1.69
C ILE A 25 -17.85 2.28 -1.17
N THR A 26 -18.56 1.30 -1.70
CA THR A 26 -19.91 0.95 -1.27
C THR A 26 -19.88 0.11 0.01
N VAL A 27 -21.04 -0.13 0.61
CA VAL A 27 -21.18 -1.05 1.75
C VAL A 27 -20.76 -2.47 1.35
N GLU A 28 -21.14 -2.89 0.15
CA GLU A 28 -20.81 -4.20 -0.41
C GLU A 28 -19.31 -4.35 -0.61
N ASP A 29 -18.64 -3.34 -1.16
CA ASP A 29 -17.18 -3.31 -1.30
C ASP A 29 -16.48 -3.42 0.05
N MET A 30 -16.99 -2.70 1.05
CA MET A 30 -16.41 -2.74 2.39
C MET A 30 -16.60 -4.10 3.06
N ILE A 31 -17.76 -4.74 2.89
CA ILE A 31 -18.03 -6.11 3.35
C ILE A 31 -17.06 -7.09 2.67
N ALA A 32 -16.92 -7.03 1.35
CA ALA A 32 -16.00 -7.88 0.58
C ALA A 32 -14.56 -7.75 1.07
N ARG A 33 -14.10 -6.50 1.33
CA ARG A 33 -12.76 -6.23 1.89
C ARG A 33 -12.58 -6.83 3.29
N VAL A 34 -13.60 -6.72 4.16
CA VAL A 34 -13.54 -7.34 5.49
C VAL A 34 -13.51 -8.86 5.40
N ARG A 35 -14.28 -9.45 4.51
CA ARG A 35 -14.31 -10.91 4.26
C ARG A 35 -13.07 -11.43 3.52
N LYS A 36 -12.22 -10.56 3.00
CA LYS A 36 -11.09 -10.90 2.13
C LYS A 36 -11.57 -11.66 0.88
N GLU A 37 -12.72 -11.29 0.36
CA GLU A 37 -13.23 -11.86 -0.88
C GLU A 37 -12.28 -11.54 -2.04
N PRO A 38 -12.05 -12.46 -2.97
CA PRO A 38 -11.25 -12.18 -4.16
C PRO A 38 -11.83 -10.99 -4.92
N VAL A 39 -10.98 -10.04 -5.26
CA VAL A 39 -11.34 -8.89 -6.09
C VAL A 39 -10.84 -9.17 -7.49
N GLU A 40 -11.65 -8.89 -8.51
CA GLU A 40 -11.20 -8.94 -9.90
C GLU A 40 -10.02 -7.98 -10.08
N GLU A 41 -8.91 -8.50 -10.59
CA GLU A 41 -7.68 -7.71 -10.77
C GLU A 41 -7.89 -6.66 -11.85
N THR A 42 -7.91 -5.39 -11.46
CA THR A 42 -7.96 -4.27 -12.41
C THR A 42 -6.59 -4.03 -13.02
N GLN A 43 -6.55 -3.36 -14.18
CA GLN A 43 -5.27 -2.99 -14.81
C GLN A 43 -4.33 -2.21 -13.85
N PRO A 44 -4.78 -1.19 -13.09
CA PRO A 44 -3.90 -0.55 -12.11
C PRO A 44 -3.35 -1.48 -11.02
N MET A 45 -4.15 -2.46 -10.56
CA MET A 45 -3.69 -3.46 -9.58
C MET A 45 -2.63 -4.37 -10.19
N ARG A 46 -2.87 -4.88 -11.40
CA ARG A 46 -1.91 -5.71 -12.14
C ARG A 46 -0.59 -4.97 -12.36
N MET A 47 -0.65 -3.69 -12.74
CA MET A 47 0.55 -2.86 -12.92
C MET A 47 1.29 -2.61 -11.61
N GLY A 48 0.56 -2.41 -10.50
CA GLY A 48 1.14 -2.30 -9.17
C GLY A 48 1.87 -3.58 -8.77
N ASN A 49 1.21 -4.73 -8.87
CA ASN A 49 1.78 -6.03 -8.55
C ASN A 49 3.04 -6.32 -9.39
N ALA A 50 2.95 -6.08 -10.71
CA ALA A 50 4.08 -6.26 -11.63
C ALA A 50 5.27 -5.35 -11.27
N PHE A 51 5.01 -4.06 -10.99
CA PHE A 51 6.06 -3.13 -10.58
C PHE A 51 6.76 -3.58 -9.29
N HIS A 52 5.99 -3.96 -8.25
CA HIS A 52 6.56 -4.46 -6.99
C HIS A 52 7.41 -5.70 -7.21
N ALA A 53 6.95 -6.67 -8.00
CA ALA A 53 7.70 -7.88 -8.28
C ALA A 53 9.06 -7.57 -8.94
N VAL A 54 9.07 -6.76 -10.00
CA VAL A 54 10.32 -6.44 -10.72
C VAL A 54 11.23 -5.51 -9.93
N ALA A 55 10.69 -4.64 -9.09
CA ALA A 55 11.47 -3.75 -8.23
C ALA A 55 12.20 -4.50 -7.10
N GLN A 56 11.64 -5.60 -6.63
CA GLN A 56 12.20 -6.40 -5.52
C GLN A 56 13.18 -7.47 -6.00
N GLU A 57 12.91 -8.12 -7.12
CA GLU A 57 13.69 -9.23 -7.65
C GLU A 57 13.99 -9.03 -9.15
N PRO A 58 14.68 -7.93 -9.54
CA PRO A 58 14.87 -7.58 -10.95
C PRO A 58 15.55 -8.69 -11.75
N ASP A 59 16.54 -9.37 -11.19
CA ASP A 59 17.29 -10.44 -11.87
C ASP A 59 16.39 -11.63 -12.27
N GLN A 60 15.32 -11.87 -11.51
CA GLN A 60 14.37 -12.95 -11.80
C GLN A 60 13.52 -12.67 -13.03
N TYR A 61 13.27 -11.40 -13.34
CA TYR A 61 12.35 -10.97 -14.38
C TYR A 61 13.02 -10.34 -15.59
N CYS A 62 14.38 -10.31 -15.62
CA CYS A 62 15.15 -9.69 -16.69
C CYS A 62 15.12 -10.55 -17.96
N GLU A 63 14.68 -9.96 -19.06
CA GLU A 63 14.67 -10.52 -20.40
C GLU A 63 15.32 -9.53 -21.38
N VAL A 64 15.56 -9.97 -22.64
CA VAL A 64 16.08 -9.08 -23.70
C VAL A 64 15.04 -8.97 -24.81
N TYR A 65 14.63 -7.76 -25.13
CA TYR A 65 13.72 -7.46 -26.21
C TYR A 65 14.34 -6.41 -27.15
N ASN A 66 14.51 -6.73 -28.44
CA ASN A 66 15.16 -5.85 -29.42
C ASN A 66 16.52 -5.29 -28.94
N ASP A 67 17.38 -6.16 -28.43
CA ASP A 67 18.70 -5.85 -27.87
C ASP A 67 18.71 -4.89 -26.66
N ALA A 68 17.55 -4.63 -26.05
CA ALA A 68 17.41 -3.85 -24.83
C ALA A 68 16.92 -4.73 -23.66
N PRO A 69 17.41 -4.50 -22.42
CA PRO A 69 16.91 -5.19 -21.25
C PRO A 69 15.48 -4.72 -20.92
N VAL A 70 14.61 -5.68 -20.59
CA VAL A 70 13.24 -5.46 -20.13
C VAL A 70 12.97 -6.33 -18.91
N TYR A 71 12.11 -5.88 -18.01
CA TYR A 71 11.59 -6.71 -16.95
C TYR A 71 10.20 -7.20 -17.33
N VAL A 72 9.98 -8.52 -17.27
CA VAL A 72 8.71 -9.15 -17.66
C VAL A 72 8.09 -9.90 -16.49
N TRP A 73 6.87 -9.52 -16.10
CA TRP A 73 6.08 -10.19 -15.08
C TRP A 73 4.64 -10.42 -15.59
N ASN A 74 4.21 -11.67 -15.69
CA ASN A 74 2.84 -12.06 -16.12
C ASN A 74 2.35 -11.24 -17.34
N GLU A 75 3.13 -11.25 -18.43
CA GLU A 75 2.85 -10.53 -19.69
C GLU A 75 2.89 -8.99 -19.59
N VAL A 76 3.33 -8.43 -18.47
CA VAL A 76 3.60 -6.99 -18.34
C VAL A 76 5.10 -6.77 -18.51
N ALA A 77 5.48 -6.00 -19.51
CA ALA A 77 6.87 -5.67 -19.78
C ALA A 77 7.19 -4.22 -19.38
N PHE A 78 8.33 -4.02 -18.72
CA PHE A 78 8.85 -2.72 -18.31
C PHE A 78 10.21 -2.46 -18.94
N ASP A 79 10.49 -1.22 -19.25
CA ASP A 79 11.83 -0.71 -19.55
C ASP A 79 12.72 -0.85 -18.31
N ALA A 80 13.68 -1.77 -18.36
CA ALA A 80 14.52 -2.09 -17.21
C ALA A 80 15.32 -0.89 -16.72
N GLU A 81 15.93 -0.11 -17.63
CA GLU A 81 16.72 1.09 -17.26
C GLU A 81 15.86 2.14 -16.53
N ALA A 82 14.60 2.30 -16.96
CA ALA A 82 13.68 3.22 -16.30
C ALA A 82 13.27 2.76 -14.90
N ILE A 83 13.07 1.46 -14.70
CA ILE A 83 12.74 0.90 -13.37
C ILE A 83 13.96 0.99 -12.45
N ASP A 84 15.14 0.59 -12.91
CA ASP A 84 16.38 0.61 -12.13
C ASP A 84 16.64 1.99 -11.53
N LYS A 85 16.47 3.05 -12.31
CA LYS A 85 16.60 4.44 -11.85
C LYS A 85 15.64 4.83 -10.74
N VAL A 86 14.47 4.19 -10.66
CA VAL A 86 13.49 4.45 -9.61
C VAL A 86 13.87 3.80 -8.29
N VAL A 87 14.48 2.61 -8.37
CA VAL A 87 14.75 1.77 -7.20
C VAL A 87 16.20 1.86 -6.72
N GLU A 88 17.12 2.38 -7.54
CA GLU A 88 18.55 2.43 -7.28
C GLU A 88 18.88 3.03 -5.91
N ASP A 89 18.37 4.21 -5.61
CA ASP A 89 18.67 4.93 -4.36
C ASP A 89 18.08 4.25 -3.11
N ILE A 90 17.11 3.36 -3.26
CA ILE A 90 16.51 2.58 -2.19
C ILE A 90 17.25 1.25 -2.04
N ASN A 91 17.56 0.59 -3.14
CA ASN A 91 18.29 -0.69 -3.15
C ASN A 91 19.72 -0.55 -2.64
N GLU A 92 20.34 0.61 -2.81
CA GLU A 92 21.65 0.93 -2.22
C GLU A 92 21.61 1.13 -0.70
N ARG A 93 20.44 1.30 -0.09
CA ARG A 93 20.31 1.49 1.35
C ARG A 93 20.18 0.14 2.05
N PRO A 94 20.96 -0.12 3.13
CA PRO A 94 20.71 -1.30 3.92
C PRO A 94 19.31 -1.25 4.53
N GLY A 95 18.45 -2.21 4.19
CA GLY A 95 17.06 -2.24 4.62
C GLY A 95 16.46 -3.64 4.61
N LEU A 96 15.29 -3.75 5.21
CA LEU A 96 14.45 -4.95 5.19
C LEU A 96 13.35 -4.76 4.16
N VAL A 97 13.29 -5.63 3.16
CA VAL A 97 12.27 -5.63 2.11
C VAL A 97 11.04 -6.41 2.59
N GLU A 98 9.84 -5.97 2.22
CA GLU A 98 8.56 -6.59 2.59
C GLU A 98 8.44 -6.84 4.11
N PHE A 99 8.96 -5.89 4.90
CA PHE A 99 9.01 -6.07 6.33
C PHE A 99 7.62 -5.91 6.96
N LYS A 100 7.18 -6.99 7.61
CA LYS A 100 5.86 -7.06 8.22
C LYS A 100 5.96 -7.03 9.74
N THR A 101 5.11 -6.24 10.38
CA THR A 101 4.88 -6.29 11.84
C THR A 101 3.39 -6.35 12.17
N GLU A 102 3.11 -6.90 13.35
CA GLU A 102 1.78 -7.01 13.93
C GLU A 102 1.75 -6.50 15.38
N ASP A 103 2.78 -5.73 15.78
CA ASP A 103 2.95 -5.27 17.15
C ASP A 103 2.10 -4.06 17.52
N LEU A 104 1.53 -3.38 16.53
CA LEU A 104 0.64 -2.25 16.77
C LEU A 104 -0.73 -2.75 17.25
N VAL A 105 -1.00 -2.59 18.54
CA VAL A 105 -2.29 -2.92 19.15
C VAL A 105 -2.96 -1.65 19.62
N ILE A 106 -4.24 -1.51 19.26
CA ILE A 106 -5.10 -0.37 19.59
C ILE A 106 -6.27 -0.87 20.42
N ASP A 107 -6.48 -0.27 21.59
CA ASP A 107 -7.67 -0.53 22.39
C ASP A 107 -8.89 0.20 21.79
N THR A 108 -9.99 -0.53 21.65
CA THR A 108 -11.27 -0.01 21.15
C THR A 108 -12.42 -0.39 22.07
N ASP A 109 -13.58 0.26 21.91
CA ASP A 109 -14.80 -0.04 22.67
C ASP A 109 -15.28 -1.51 22.46
N TYR A 110 -14.79 -2.16 21.40
CA TYR A 110 -15.14 -3.53 21.01
C TYR A 110 -13.99 -4.53 21.27
N GLY A 111 -13.06 -4.14 22.13
CA GLY A 111 -11.87 -4.90 22.50
C GLY A 111 -10.62 -4.49 21.69
N PRO A 112 -9.46 -5.06 22.03
CA PRO A 112 -8.19 -4.71 21.37
C PRO A 112 -8.18 -5.17 19.91
N VAL A 113 -7.58 -4.33 19.08
CA VAL A 113 -7.40 -4.56 17.63
C VAL A 113 -5.93 -4.55 17.30
N ARG A 114 -5.48 -5.53 16.55
CA ARG A 114 -4.10 -5.63 16.03
C ARG A 114 -4.06 -5.06 14.62
N ILE A 115 -3.20 -4.10 14.38
CA ILE A 115 -2.98 -3.51 13.05
C ILE A 115 -1.77 -4.19 12.39
N VAL A 116 -2.00 -4.81 11.25
CA VAL A 116 -0.96 -5.43 10.43
C VAL A 116 -0.40 -4.37 9.49
N CYS A 117 0.90 -4.15 9.58
CA CYS A 117 1.66 -3.25 8.72
C CYS A 117 2.71 -4.04 7.96
N GLN A 118 2.84 -3.80 6.66
CA GLN A 118 3.87 -4.38 5.81
C GLN A 118 4.41 -3.27 4.93
N ALA A 119 5.68 -2.93 5.10
CA ALA A 119 6.37 -1.89 4.37
C ALA A 119 7.14 -2.50 3.20
N ASP A 120 7.17 -1.83 2.05
CA ASP A 120 7.97 -2.28 0.92
C ASP A 120 9.46 -2.30 1.27
N VAL A 121 9.97 -1.24 1.89
CA VAL A 121 11.34 -1.19 2.43
C VAL A 121 11.37 -0.46 3.77
N LEU A 122 12.02 -1.05 4.75
CA LEU A 122 12.36 -0.42 6.05
C LEU A 122 13.86 -0.25 6.15
N SER A 123 14.35 0.98 6.14
CA SER A 123 15.78 1.32 6.26
C SER A 123 16.02 2.21 7.47
N GLY A 124 16.61 1.66 8.51
CA GLY A 124 16.76 2.35 9.79
C GLY A 124 15.42 2.72 10.39
N ARG A 125 15.11 4.02 10.44
CA ARG A 125 13.83 4.56 10.89
C ARG A 125 13.01 5.21 9.76
N ASP A 126 13.39 4.97 8.52
CA ASP A 126 12.64 5.46 7.36
C ASP A 126 11.94 4.29 6.66
N VAL A 127 10.66 4.50 6.35
CA VAL A 127 9.84 3.56 5.58
C VAL A 127 9.72 4.10 4.16
N PHE A 128 9.95 3.25 3.17
CA PHE A 128 9.72 3.55 1.77
C PHE A 128 8.59 2.67 1.24
N GLU A 129 7.68 3.30 0.51
CA GLU A 129 6.48 2.68 -0.03
C GLU A 129 6.31 3.09 -1.49
N TYR A 130 6.26 2.12 -2.38
CA TYR A 130 6.00 2.36 -3.78
C TYR A 130 4.52 2.43 -4.08
N LYS A 131 4.15 3.35 -4.95
CA LYS A 131 2.81 3.43 -5.52
C LYS A 131 2.93 3.64 -7.02
N THR A 132 2.11 2.97 -7.81
CA THR A 132 2.06 3.16 -9.25
C THR A 132 0.84 3.96 -9.67
N SER A 133 0.92 4.65 -10.80
CA SER A 133 -0.20 5.36 -11.39
C SER A 133 -0.13 5.30 -12.91
N LEU A 134 -1.24 4.92 -13.54
CA LEU A 134 -1.43 4.96 -15.00
C LEU A 134 -1.97 6.31 -15.49
N LYS A 135 -2.14 7.26 -14.59
CA LYS A 135 -2.63 8.62 -14.88
C LYS A 135 -1.72 9.62 -14.18
N PRO A 136 -1.58 10.84 -14.73
CA PRO A 136 -0.83 11.90 -14.08
C PRO A 136 -1.28 12.14 -12.64
N ILE A 137 -0.31 12.37 -11.76
CA ILE A 137 -0.56 12.68 -10.36
C ILE A 137 -0.97 14.14 -10.23
N THR A 138 -2.19 14.36 -9.78
CA THR A 138 -2.72 15.69 -9.48
C THR A 138 -2.47 16.09 -8.02
N PRO A 139 -2.52 17.39 -7.69
CA PRO A 139 -2.44 17.83 -6.29
C PRO A 139 -3.46 17.13 -5.38
N GLN A 140 -4.71 16.94 -5.83
CA GLN A 140 -5.76 16.25 -5.08
C GLN A 140 -5.39 14.78 -4.81
N LYS A 141 -4.70 14.11 -5.75
CA LYS A 141 -4.24 12.74 -5.54
C LYS A 141 -3.09 12.69 -4.52
N LEU A 142 -2.20 13.69 -4.51
CA LEU A 142 -1.17 13.81 -3.46
C LEU A 142 -1.80 14.05 -2.07
N GLU A 143 -2.79 14.92 -1.97
CA GLU A 143 -3.54 15.15 -0.71
C GLU A 143 -4.13 13.85 -0.16
N ARG A 144 -4.70 12.98 -1.02
CA ARG A 144 -5.21 11.67 -0.59
C ARG A 144 -4.12 10.78 0.01
N TYR A 145 -2.91 10.78 -0.55
CA TYR A 145 -1.78 10.06 0.06
C TYR A 145 -1.38 10.65 1.41
N MET A 146 -1.39 11.98 1.55
CA MET A 146 -1.13 12.67 2.81
C MET A 146 -2.19 12.36 3.89
N GLU A 147 -3.44 12.13 3.49
CA GLU A 147 -4.53 11.78 4.39
C GLU A 147 -4.62 10.28 4.70
N SER A 148 -3.90 9.42 3.98
CA SER A 148 -3.97 7.97 4.12
C SER A 148 -3.66 7.51 5.55
N MET A 149 -4.40 6.51 6.02
CA MET A 149 -4.15 5.83 7.29
C MET A 149 -2.94 4.89 7.21
N GLN A 150 -2.57 4.44 6.02
CA GLN A 150 -1.48 3.48 5.81
C GLN A 150 -0.16 4.02 6.35
N TRP A 151 0.29 5.20 5.93
CA TRP A 151 1.55 5.77 6.38
C TRP A 151 1.55 6.14 7.86
N ARG A 152 0.39 6.54 8.39
CA ARG A 152 0.24 6.83 9.82
C ARG A 152 0.40 5.57 10.65
N ALA A 153 -0.23 4.47 10.23
CA ALA A 153 -0.06 3.17 10.88
C ALA A 153 1.38 2.67 10.79
N TYR A 154 2.04 2.85 9.65
CA TYR A 154 3.46 2.52 9.48
C TYR A 154 4.37 3.35 10.41
N SER A 155 4.11 4.66 10.51
CA SER A 155 4.87 5.52 11.43
C SER A 155 4.82 5.04 12.87
N LEU A 156 3.65 4.60 13.35
CA LEU A 156 3.50 4.06 14.70
C LEU A 156 4.11 2.67 14.84
N ALA A 157 3.80 1.76 13.91
CA ALA A 157 4.20 0.36 13.98
C ALA A 157 5.71 0.17 13.90
N PHE A 158 6.38 0.96 13.07
CA PHE A 158 7.84 0.90 12.86
C PHE A 158 8.62 1.94 13.67
N ASN A 159 7.95 2.78 14.47
CA ASN A 159 8.55 3.94 15.13
C ASN A 159 9.37 4.79 14.12
N ALA A 160 8.77 5.03 12.96
CA ALA A 160 9.45 5.64 11.83
C ALA A 160 9.67 7.14 12.05
N SER A 161 10.81 7.64 11.56
CA SER A 161 11.13 9.08 11.50
C SER A 161 10.41 9.75 10.33
N ALA A 162 10.25 9.01 9.23
CA ALA A 162 9.50 9.44 8.06
C ALA A 162 8.95 8.21 7.30
N VAL A 163 7.86 8.42 6.56
CA VAL A 163 7.38 7.49 5.53
C VAL A 163 7.47 8.19 4.19
N HIS A 164 8.16 7.59 3.24
CA HIS A 164 8.42 8.14 1.93
C HIS A 164 7.60 7.41 0.88
N TYR A 165 6.55 8.03 0.37
CA TYR A 165 5.89 7.51 -0.81
C TYR A 165 6.69 7.84 -2.07
N ARG A 166 7.03 6.80 -2.84
CA ARG A 166 7.55 6.87 -4.20
C ARG A 166 6.41 6.56 -5.16
N ILE A 167 5.82 7.61 -5.75
CA ILE A 167 4.67 7.46 -6.64
C ILE A 167 5.17 7.53 -8.07
N VAL A 168 5.12 6.39 -8.76
CA VAL A 168 5.65 6.20 -10.10
C VAL A 168 4.53 6.33 -11.12
N GLU A 169 4.58 7.36 -11.96
CA GLU A 169 3.72 7.48 -13.13
C GLU A 169 4.26 6.59 -14.25
N LEU A 170 3.46 5.61 -14.66
CA LEU A 170 3.79 4.68 -15.71
C LEU A 170 3.14 5.09 -17.03
N LYS A 171 3.89 4.97 -18.12
CA LYS A 171 3.44 5.28 -19.49
C LYS A 171 3.71 4.11 -20.41
N LEU A 172 2.72 3.74 -21.21
CA LEU A 172 2.86 2.69 -22.22
C LEU A 172 3.52 3.26 -23.50
N LEU A 173 4.62 2.65 -23.92
CA LEU A 173 5.23 2.83 -25.22
C LEU A 173 4.50 1.94 -26.23
N LYS A 174 3.48 2.48 -26.89
CA LYS A 174 2.49 1.72 -27.69
C LYS A 174 3.10 0.94 -28.85
N ASP A 175 4.21 1.43 -29.41
CA ASP A 175 4.84 0.80 -30.58
C ASP A 175 5.53 -0.53 -30.24
N VAL A 176 5.88 -0.74 -28.97
CA VAL A 176 6.60 -1.92 -28.48
C VAL A 176 5.89 -2.63 -27.32
N ASP A 177 4.75 -2.10 -26.85
CA ASP A 177 3.96 -2.63 -25.72
C ASP A 177 4.78 -2.78 -24.42
N ILE A 178 5.68 -1.83 -24.17
CA ILE A 178 6.54 -1.78 -22.98
C ILE A 178 6.14 -0.57 -22.12
N TRP A 179 6.01 -0.78 -20.82
CA TRP A 179 5.77 0.29 -19.86
C TRP A 179 7.08 0.92 -19.43
N THR A 180 7.12 2.23 -19.40
CA THR A 180 8.28 3.01 -18.91
C THR A 180 7.83 3.98 -17.83
N VAL A 181 8.79 4.56 -17.11
CA VAL A 181 8.54 5.58 -16.11
C VAL A 181 8.44 6.94 -16.77
N ASP A 182 7.30 7.61 -16.63
CA ASP A 182 7.12 8.98 -17.12
C ASP A 182 7.62 9.99 -16.06
N LYS A 183 7.25 9.75 -14.79
CA LYS A 183 7.62 10.64 -13.69
C LYS A 183 7.63 9.90 -12.34
N VAL A 184 8.47 10.38 -11.42
CA VAL A 184 8.49 9.92 -10.03
C VAL A 184 8.21 11.10 -9.10
N HIS A 185 7.23 10.92 -8.22
CA HIS A 185 6.95 11.87 -7.15
C HIS A 185 7.43 11.30 -5.82
N CYS A 186 8.23 12.08 -5.10
CA CYS A 186 8.68 11.73 -3.76
C CYS A 186 7.87 12.55 -2.75
N LEU A 187 7.12 11.86 -1.90
CA LEU A 187 6.28 12.48 -0.88
C LEU A 187 6.71 12.02 0.50
N PRO A 188 7.56 12.79 1.20
CA PRO A 188 7.93 12.50 2.58
C PRO A 188 6.81 12.91 3.53
N LEU A 189 6.46 12.03 4.46
CA LEU A 189 5.42 12.21 5.46
C LEU A 189 6.01 11.98 6.85
N TYR A 190 5.75 12.90 7.77
CA TYR A 190 6.38 12.91 9.09
C TYR A 190 5.36 12.68 10.21
N PRO A 191 5.73 11.93 11.26
CA PRO A 191 4.89 11.78 12.45
C PRO A 191 4.48 13.13 13.05
N TYR A 192 3.28 13.16 13.60
CA TYR A 192 2.73 14.34 14.29
C TYR A 192 2.05 13.93 15.61
N PRO A 193 1.88 14.86 16.58
CA PRO A 193 1.48 14.50 17.96
C PRO A 193 0.17 13.75 18.11
N SER A 194 -0.86 14.05 17.29
CA SER A 194 -2.19 13.39 17.39
C SER A 194 -2.32 12.12 16.55
N MET A 195 -1.27 11.67 15.86
CA MET A 195 -1.34 10.54 14.92
C MET A 195 -1.89 9.26 15.55
N ALA A 196 -1.45 8.94 16.79
CA ALA A 196 -1.95 7.76 17.50
C ALA A 196 -3.45 7.87 17.80
N THR A 197 -3.95 9.06 18.12
CA THR A 197 -5.36 9.33 18.35
C THR A 197 -6.16 9.17 17.07
N ASP A 198 -5.66 9.67 15.94
CA ASP A 198 -6.34 9.55 14.64
C ASP A 198 -6.49 8.09 14.22
N ILE A 199 -5.43 7.28 14.38
CA ILE A 199 -5.49 5.83 14.11
C ILE A 199 -6.45 5.14 15.05
N ALA A 200 -6.41 5.45 16.36
CA ALA A 200 -7.30 4.85 17.35
C ALA A 200 -8.77 5.15 17.04
N GLN A 201 -9.07 6.38 16.64
CA GLN A 201 -10.43 6.75 16.24
C GLN A 201 -10.92 5.92 15.06
N VAL A 202 -10.16 5.82 13.99
CA VAL A 202 -10.55 5.06 12.78
C VAL A 202 -10.66 3.56 13.10
N ALA A 203 -9.72 3.02 13.89
CA ALA A 203 -9.76 1.63 14.32
C ALA A 203 -11.00 1.31 15.16
N ASN A 204 -11.35 2.21 16.09
CA ASN A 204 -12.56 2.07 16.92
C ASN A 204 -13.86 2.12 16.08
N GLU A 205 -13.95 3.06 15.15
CA GLU A 205 -15.10 3.20 14.27
C GLU A 205 -15.25 1.99 13.33
N LEU A 206 -14.13 1.49 12.76
CA LEU A 206 -14.15 0.29 11.93
C LEU A 206 -14.52 -0.96 12.75
N SER A 207 -14.00 -1.11 13.96
CA SER A 207 -14.37 -2.22 14.87
C SER A 207 -15.85 -2.19 15.19
N ARG A 208 -16.40 -1.03 15.49
CA ARG A 208 -17.85 -0.82 15.70
C ARG A 208 -18.65 -1.26 14.48
N TRP A 209 -18.22 -0.84 13.29
CA TRP A 209 -18.89 -1.18 12.05
C TRP A 209 -18.84 -2.69 11.77
N ILE A 210 -17.68 -3.33 11.94
CA ILE A 210 -17.52 -4.79 11.80
C ILE A 210 -18.47 -5.53 12.76
N HIS A 211 -18.52 -5.09 14.02
CA HIS A 211 -19.39 -5.67 15.03
C HIS A 211 -20.88 -5.54 14.66
N HIS A 212 -21.34 -4.34 14.28
CA HIS A 212 -22.73 -4.12 13.89
C HIS A 212 -23.13 -4.90 12.62
N MET A 213 -22.18 -5.19 11.74
CA MET A 213 -22.42 -5.99 10.54
C MET A 213 -22.30 -7.51 10.78
N GLY A 214 -21.91 -7.94 11.97
CA GLY A 214 -21.71 -9.35 12.30
C GLY A 214 -20.56 -10.00 11.51
N LEU A 215 -19.47 -9.25 11.30
CA LEU A 215 -18.35 -9.66 10.44
C LEU A 215 -17.09 -10.01 11.22
N GLU A 216 -17.13 -10.12 12.54
CA GLU A 216 -15.96 -10.32 13.40
C GLU A 216 -15.20 -11.60 13.05
N GLU A 217 -15.90 -12.69 12.75
CA GLU A 217 -15.31 -13.99 12.44
C GLU A 217 -14.30 -13.94 11.29
N TYR A 218 -14.49 -13.05 10.32
CA TYR A 218 -13.59 -12.89 9.17
C TYR A 218 -12.28 -12.18 9.52
N ARG A 219 -12.18 -11.59 10.70
CA ARG A 219 -11.03 -10.81 11.16
C ARG A 219 -10.49 -11.26 12.53
N LEU A 220 -11.03 -12.30 13.11
CA LEU A 220 -10.44 -12.89 14.31
C LEU A 220 -9.09 -13.53 13.99
N GLU A 221 -8.16 -13.40 14.92
CA GLU A 221 -6.92 -14.19 14.86
C GLU A 221 -7.29 -15.67 14.89
N GLU A 222 -6.74 -16.44 13.94
CA GLU A 222 -6.76 -17.89 14.04
C GLU A 222 -6.04 -18.26 15.36
N LYS A 223 -6.72 -18.99 16.23
CA LYS A 223 -6.06 -19.59 17.38
C LYS A 223 -4.99 -20.50 16.81
N ARG A 224 -3.71 -20.09 16.86
CA ARG A 224 -2.62 -20.99 16.56
C ARG A 224 -2.83 -22.19 17.50
N ALA A 225 -3.07 -23.37 16.91
CA ALA A 225 -3.07 -24.61 17.66
C ALA A 225 -1.70 -24.70 18.37
N ALA A 226 -1.74 -24.69 19.71
CA ALA A 226 -0.57 -24.80 20.54
C ALA A 226 0.01 -26.20 20.44
#